data_c1531764b6ef669bd7027d51ad1826ad
#
_entry.id   c1531764b6ef669bd7027d51ad1826ad
#
_cell.length_a   1.000
_cell.length_b   1.000
_cell.length_c   1.000
_cell.angle_alpha   90.00
_cell.angle_beta   90.00
_cell.angle_gamma   90.00
#
_symmetry.space_group_name_H-M   'P 1'
#
loop_
_entity.id
_entity.type
_entity.pdbx_description
1 polymer ?
#
loop_
_entity_poly.entity_id
_entity_poly.type
_entity_poly.pdbx_seq_one_letter_code
_entity_poly.pdbx_strand_id
1 'polypeptide(L)'
;STVKGALKEKLTNNKELAYMSETLGRILLDAPLDITIDELKIQPWDNEKVTKKFKELRFNRFLDRFKLNELSKPQSKNIDELFNIREINQENEITEIIKNIKEKKEIIYHLELEKINENRIIDKKIKSISIYNNESNEATYIYNIEEKKFIENFKTIFEDENIKKIGYDLGIDYVILKELGIEPQNIFFDAKIAEYDLNPTSKGTLQEISIKYLDIDIDEYLEAKTGKKDEGNKQINLFDTVKEKTEDKNKYEETIIVYVIGKLLEIMIKKLEELKT
;
A
#
# COMPACT_ATOMS: atom_id res chain seq x y z
N SER A 1 66.08 5.24 10.40
CA SER A 1 64.68 5.80 10.34
C SER A 1 64.78 7.27 9.95
N THR A 2 64.19 7.62 8.82
CA THR A 2 64.18 8.97 8.25
C THR A 2 63.10 9.87 8.85
N VAL A 3 62.19 9.32 9.66
CA VAL A 3 61.07 10.04 10.27
C VAL A 3 61.48 10.56 11.65
N LYS A 4 61.27 11.88 11.90
CA LYS A 4 61.62 12.57 13.17
C LYS A 4 60.42 13.33 13.73
N GLY A 5 60.49 13.73 14.99
CA GLY A 5 59.50 14.58 15.65
C GLY A 5 58.17 13.90 15.92
N ALA A 6 57.08 14.67 16.00
CA ALA A 6 55.72 14.20 16.36
C ALA A 6 55.17 13.09 15.47
N LEU A 7 55.61 13.03 14.19
CA LEU A 7 55.19 11.96 13.28
C LEU A 7 55.82 10.61 13.67
N LYS A 8 57.10 10.61 14.11
CA LYS A 8 57.76 9.41 14.62
C LYS A 8 57.04 8.87 15.86
N GLU A 9 56.70 9.75 16.77
CA GLU A 9 55.99 9.40 18.00
C GLU A 9 54.58 8.80 17.68
N LYS A 10 53.81 9.45 16.80
CA LYS A 10 52.51 8.94 16.38
C LYS A 10 52.61 7.54 15.71
N LEU A 11 53.58 7.34 14.84
CA LEU A 11 53.80 6.04 14.18
C LEU A 11 54.25 4.95 15.16
N THR A 12 55.08 5.33 16.15
CA THR A 12 55.55 4.37 17.17
C THR A 12 54.40 3.95 18.10
N ASN A 13 53.60 4.91 18.54
CA ASN A 13 52.49 4.65 19.49
C ASN A 13 51.30 3.95 18.83
N ASN A 14 51.13 4.08 17.54
CA ASN A 14 50.02 3.47 16.78
C ASN A 14 50.45 2.38 15.81
N LYS A 15 51.59 1.75 16.04
CA LYS A 15 52.18 0.73 15.17
C LYS A 15 51.20 -0.44 14.96
N GLU A 16 50.60 -0.94 16.01
CA GLU A 16 49.64 -2.05 15.93
C GLU A 16 48.37 -1.67 15.16
N LEU A 17 47.85 -0.46 15.39
CA LEU A 17 46.73 0.08 14.62
C LEU A 17 47.04 0.19 13.12
N ALA A 18 48.26 0.58 12.77
CA ALA A 18 48.70 0.64 11.36
C ALA A 18 48.71 -0.75 10.72
N TYR A 19 49.24 -1.77 11.40
CA TYR A 19 49.21 -3.16 10.87
C TYR A 19 47.81 -3.72 10.83
N MET A 20 46.97 -3.42 11.79
CA MET A 20 45.56 -3.81 11.77
C MET A 20 44.84 -3.15 10.58
N SER A 21 45.06 -1.87 10.34
CA SER A 21 44.47 -1.16 9.19
C SER A 21 44.96 -1.72 7.86
N GLU A 22 46.25 -2.10 7.74
CA GLU A 22 46.77 -2.80 6.56
C GLU A 22 46.09 -4.14 6.36
N THR A 23 45.91 -4.92 7.41
CA THR A 23 45.25 -6.23 7.36
C THR A 23 43.81 -6.10 6.94
N LEU A 24 43.06 -5.13 7.53
CA LEU A 24 41.66 -4.88 7.18
C LEU A 24 41.49 -4.29 5.78
N GLY A 25 42.46 -3.51 5.32
CA GLY A 25 42.47 -2.94 3.95
C GLY A 25 42.92 -3.92 2.85
N ARG A 26 43.45 -5.07 3.23
CA ARG A 26 43.95 -6.07 2.26
C ARG A 26 42.76 -6.85 1.69
N ILE A 27 42.69 -6.89 0.36
CA ILE A 27 41.70 -7.69 -0.36
C ILE A 27 41.96 -9.17 -0.06
N LEU A 28 40.96 -9.87 0.39
CA LEU A 28 41.03 -11.33 0.60
C LEU A 28 40.89 -12.03 -0.76
N LEU A 29 41.99 -12.69 -1.19
CA LEU A 29 42.03 -13.36 -2.49
C LEU A 29 41.57 -14.83 -2.44
N ASP A 30 41.47 -15.38 -1.25
CA ASP A 30 41.16 -16.76 -0.94
C ASP A 30 39.81 -16.87 -0.21
N ALA A 31 38.93 -15.90 -0.40
CA ALA A 31 37.57 -15.98 0.15
C ALA A 31 36.87 -17.26 -0.38
N PRO A 32 36.24 -18.07 0.50
CA PRO A 32 35.55 -19.28 0.09
C PRO A 32 34.28 -18.91 -0.69
N LEU A 33 34.40 -18.83 -2.01
CA LEU A 33 33.30 -18.55 -2.92
C LEU A 33 32.96 -19.82 -3.69
N ASP A 34 31.76 -20.34 -3.50
CA ASP A 34 31.20 -21.45 -4.28
C ASP A 34 30.66 -20.98 -5.63
N ILE A 35 31.47 -20.16 -6.35
CA ILE A 35 31.06 -19.57 -7.63
C ILE A 35 32.22 -19.68 -8.63
N THR A 36 31.92 -20.10 -9.83
CA THR A 36 32.90 -20.16 -10.94
C THR A 36 32.86 -18.90 -11.80
N ILE A 37 33.93 -18.60 -12.53
CA ILE A 37 33.99 -17.47 -13.44
C ILE A 37 32.91 -17.54 -14.53
N ASP A 38 32.52 -18.77 -14.94
CA ASP A 38 31.47 -18.95 -15.93
C ASP A 38 30.06 -18.61 -15.38
N GLU A 39 29.83 -18.81 -14.11
CA GLU A 39 28.58 -18.42 -13.45
C GLU A 39 28.45 -16.89 -13.26
N LEU A 40 29.55 -16.16 -13.34
CA LEU A 40 29.58 -14.70 -13.30
C LEU A 40 29.15 -14.03 -14.63
N LYS A 41 28.94 -14.83 -15.69
CA LYS A 41 28.45 -14.29 -16.96
C LYS A 41 27.04 -13.72 -16.76
N ILE A 42 26.84 -12.53 -17.33
CA ILE A 42 25.52 -11.88 -17.33
C ILE A 42 24.52 -12.81 -18.02
N GLN A 43 23.53 -13.28 -17.26
CA GLN A 43 22.44 -14.09 -17.76
C GLN A 43 21.30 -13.21 -18.29
N PRO A 44 20.50 -13.70 -19.24
CA PRO A 44 19.28 -13.02 -19.64
C PRO A 44 18.37 -12.77 -18.42
N TRP A 45 17.73 -11.62 -18.40
CA TRP A 45 16.82 -11.29 -17.33
C TRP A 45 15.54 -12.15 -17.40
N ASP A 46 15.03 -12.49 -16.24
CA ASP A 46 13.64 -12.91 -16.09
C ASP A 46 12.78 -11.65 -16.17
N ASN A 47 12.22 -11.38 -17.36
CA ASN A 47 11.51 -10.15 -17.65
C ASN A 47 10.28 -9.96 -16.74
N GLU A 48 9.61 -11.06 -16.36
CA GLU A 48 8.44 -11.00 -15.47
C GLU A 48 8.84 -10.54 -14.06
N LYS A 49 9.88 -11.16 -13.49
CA LYS A 49 10.37 -10.79 -12.15
C LYS A 49 10.93 -9.37 -12.12
N VAL A 50 11.67 -8.98 -13.17
CA VAL A 50 12.22 -7.62 -13.25
C VAL A 50 11.12 -6.59 -13.40
N THR A 51 10.12 -6.85 -14.25
CA THR A 51 8.95 -5.97 -14.40
C THR A 51 8.20 -5.80 -13.10
N LYS A 52 7.91 -6.91 -12.41
CA LYS A 52 7.26 -6.88 -11.11
C LYS A 52 8.04 -6.04 -10.11
N LYS A 53 9.36 -6.24 -10.05
CA LYS A 53 10.21 -5.50 -9.12
C LYS A 53 10.32 -4.01 -9.47
N PHE A 54 10.36 -3.65 -10.75
CA PHE A 54 10.38 -2.25 -11.17
C PHE A 54 9.04 -1.56 -10.93
N LYS A 55 7.91 -2.24 -11.10
CA LYS A 55 6.58 -1.74 -10.73
C LYS A 55 6.49 -1.50 -9.22
N GLU A 56 6.89 -2.48 -8.41
CA GLU A 56 6.94 -2.36 -6.93
C GLU A 56 7.77 -1.13 -6.48
N LEU A 57 8.91 -0.90 -7.13
CA LEU A 57 9.82 0.21 -6.85
C LEU A 57 9.44 1.52 -7.57
N ARG A 58 8.36 1.52 -8.36
CA ARG A 58 7.93 2.65 -9.21
C ARG A 58 9.01 3.17 -10.16
N PHE A 59 9.79 2.25 -10.71
CA PHE A 59 10.85 2.55 -11.66
C PHE A 59 10.33 2.60 -13.11
N ASN A 60 9.27 3.37 -13.38
CA ASN A 60 8.56 3.45 -14.66
C ASN A 60 9.51 3.79 -15.82
N ARG A 61 10.47 4.69 -15.62
CA ARG A 61 11.50 5.01 -16.64
C ARG A 61 12.36 3.82 -17.04
N PHE A 62 12.59 2.87 -16.13
CA PHE A 62 13.32 1.65 -16.46
C PHE A 62 12.45 0.65 -17.20
N LEU A 63 11.16 0.57 -16.90
CA LEU A 63 10.21 -0.25 -17.66
C LEU A 63 10.19 0.18 -19.14
N ASP A 64 10.12 1.49 -19.40
CA ASP A 64 10.15 2.05 -20.76
C ASP A 64 11.52 1.85 -21.41
N ARG A 65 12.61 2.17 -20.69
CA ARG A 65 13.99 2.06 -21.20
C ARG A 65 14.36 0.66 -21.65
N PHE A 66 13.90 -0.35 -20.91
CA PHE A 66 14.17 -1.75 -21.18
C PHE A 66 13.05 -2.43 -21.98
N LYS A 67 12.02 -1.68 -22.40
CA LYS A 67 10.85 -2.16 -23.17
C LYS A 67 10.12 -3.32 -22.48
N LEU A 68 10.13 -3.32 -21.16
CA LEU A 68 9.52 -4.37 -20.36
C LEU A 68 7.99 -4.27 -20.38
N ASN A 69 7.42 -3.08 -20.57
CA ASN A 69 5.99 -2.87 -20.77
C ASN A 69 5.44 -3.54 -22.04
N GLU A 70 6.28 -3.70 -23.07
CA GLU A 70 5.91 -4.38 -24.33
C GLU A 70 6.00 -5.92 -24.21
N LEU A 71 6.96 -6.39 -23.40
CA LEU A 71 7.25 -7.82 -23.21
C LEU A 71 6.38 -8.45 -22.12
N SER A 72 6.04 -7.68 -21.12
CA SER A 72 5.11 -8.03 -20.07
C SER A 72 3.73 -7.47 -20.39
N LYS A 73 3.13 -7.85 -21.51
CA LYS A 73 1.67 -8.00 -21.50
C LYS A 73 1.44 -9.23 -20.62
N PRO A 74 1.14 -9.10 -19.32
CA PRO A 74 0.65 -10.23 -18.60
C PRO A 74 -0.54 -10.74 -19.41
N GLN A 75 -0.81 -12.01 -19.35
CA GLN A 75 -2.20 -12.43 -19.38
C GLN A 75 -2.82 -11.65 -18.22
N SER A 76 -3.24 -10.41 -18.51
CA SER A 76 -3.97 -9.60 -17.57
C SER A 76 -5.08 -10.51 -17.10
N LYS A 77 -5.04 -10.95 -15.83
CA LYS A 77 -6.27 -11.34 -15.16
C LYS A 77 -7.21 -10.26 -15.60
N ASN A 78 -8.29 -10.63 -16.29
CA ASN A 78 -9.24 -9.69 -16.88
C ASN A 78 -9.48 -8.59 -15.86
N ILE A 79 -8.75 -7.47 -15.97
CA ILE A 79 -8.80 -6.35 -15.04
C ILE A 79 -10.24 -5.88 -14.90
N ASP A 80 -11.03 -6.09 -15.98
CA ASP A 80 -12.46 -5.80 -16.02
C ASP A 80 -13.34 -6.73 -15.17
N GLU A 81 -12.83 -7.88 -14.73
CA GLU A 81 -13.60 -8.91 -14.01
C GLU A 81 -13.04 -9.21 -12.60
N LEU A 82 -12.19 -8.33 -12.04
CA LEU A 82 -11.60 -8.58 -10.72
C LEU A 82 -12.67 -8.71 -9.63
N PHE A 83 -13.70 -7.86 -9.67
CA PHE A 83 -14.80 -7.83 -8.71
C PHE A 83 -16.01 -7.09 -9.29
N ASN A 84 -17.18 -7.30 -8.69
CA ASN A 84 -18.39 -6.56 -9.03
C ASN A 84 -18.43 -5.22 -8.31
N ILE A 85 -18.94 -4.18 -8.98
CA ILE A 85 -19.17 -2.88 -8.39
C ILE A 85 -20.68 -2.64 -8.27
N ARG A 86 -21.12 -2.30 -7.05
CA ARG A 86 -22.50 -1.86 -6.76
C ARG A 86 -22.45 -0.40 -6.30
N GLU A 87 -23.25 0.44 -6.92
CA GLU A 87 -23.39 1.85 -6.53
C GLU A 87 -24.70 2.04 -5.77
N ILE A 88 -24.63 2.75 -4.66
CA ILE A 88 -25.79 3.02 -3.80
C ILE A 88 -25.85 4.50 -3.47
N ASN A 89 -27.03 5.08 -3.67
CA ASN A 89 -27.38 6.43 -3.26
C ASN A 89 -28.75 6.52 -2.54
N GLN A 90 -29.38 5.34 -2.31
CA GLN A 90 -30.70 5.24 -1.68
C GLN A 90 -30.61 4.60 -0.30
N GLU A 91 -31.35 5.17 0.66
CA GLU A 91 -31.28 4.79 2.07
C GLU A 91 -31.76 3.36 2.36
N ASN A 92 -32.75 2.86 1.63
CA ASN A 92 -33.26 1.51 1.80
C ASN A 92 -32.22 0.42 1.46
N GLU A 93 -31.33 0.67 0.51
CA GLU A 93 -30.26 -0.26 0.14
C GLU A 93 -29.13 -0.29 1.18
N ILE A 94 -28.87 0.83 1.86
CA ILE A 94 -27.87 0.90 2.94
C ILE A 94 -28.29 -0.02 4.11
N THR A 95 -29.58 -0.13 4.39
CA THR A 95 -30.10 -0.99 5.45
C THR A 95 -29.75 -2.47 5.22
N GLU A 96 -29.80 -2.94 3.99
CA GLU A 96 -29.38 -4.30 3.62
C GLU A 96 -27.88 -4.52 3.89
N ILE A 97 -27.04 -3.55 3.51
CA ILE A 97 -25.59 -3.62 3.74
C ILE A 97 -25.29 -3.68 5.25
N ILE A 98 -25.93 -2.83 6.04
CA ILE A 98 -25.78 -2.81 7.51
C ILE A 98 -26.17 -4.17 8.12
N LYS A 99 -27.25 -4.77 7.65
CA LYS A 99 -27.68 -6.10 8.11
C LYS A 99 -26.60 -7.15 7.80
N ASN A 100 -26.06 -7.16 6.58
CA ASN A 100 -25.01 -8.09 6.18
C ASN A 100 -23.73 -7.91 7.03
N ILE A 101 -23.32 -6.67 7.32
CA ILE A 101 -22.18 -6.38 8.18
C ILE A 101 -22.39 -6.94 9.59
N LYS A 102 -23.59 -6.76 10.17
CA LYS A 102 -23.93 -7.28 11.51
C LYS A 102 -23.94 -8.80 11.56
N GLU A 103 -24.43 -9.46 10.51
CA GLU A 103 -24.42 -10.92 10.40
C GLU A 103 -23.01 -11.48 10.29
N LYS A 104 -22.15 -10.86 9.50
CA LYS A 104 -20.74 -11.27 9.28
C LYS A 104 -19.81 -10.86 10.41
N LYS A 105 -20.20 -9.88 11.22
CA LYS A 105 -19.37 -9.28 12.27
C LYS A 105 -18.04 -8.72 11.78
N GLU A 106 -18.02 -8.23 10.55
CA GLU A 106 -16.85 -7.55 9.97
C GLU A 106 -17.28 -6.51 8.94
N ILE A 107 -16.47 -5.47 8.82
CA ILE A 107 -16.58 -4.46 7.78
C ILE A 107 -15.18 -4.19 7.19
N ILE A 108 -15.04 -4.41 5.89
CA ILE A 108 -13.88 -4.01 5.09
C ILE A 108 -14.27 -2.71 4.41
N TYR A 109 -13.63 -1.61 4.77
CA TYR A 109 -14.09 -0.29 4.35
C TYR A 109 -12.96 0.67 3.99
N HIS A 110 -13.33 1.71 3.26
CA HIS A 110 -12.55 2.90 3.02
C HIS A 110 -13.45 4.14 3.02
N LEU A 111 -13.01 5.21 3.68
CA LEU A 111 -13.70 6.50 3.69
C LEU A 111 -13.02 7.46 2.72
N GLU A 112 -13.74 7.93 1.71
CA GLU A 112 -13.29 9.07 0.92
C GLU A 112 -13.50 10.35 1.72
N LEU A 113 -12.40 11.05 2.01
CA LEU A 113 -12.40 12.25 2.83
C LEU A 113 -12.11 13.49 1.97
N GLU A 114 -13.02 14.45 1.98
CA GLU A 114 -12.86 15.76 1.37
C GLU A 114 -12.31 16.78 2.38
N LYS A 115 -11.25 17.49 2.01
CA LYS A 115 -10.71 18.59 2.84
C LYS A 115 -11.65 19.77 2.84
N ILE A 116 -12.01 20.25 4.04
CA ILE A 116 -12.78 21.49 4.22
C ILE A 116 -11.83 22.69 4.31
N ASN A 117 -10.65 22.49 4.94
CA ASN A 117 -9.66 23.55 5.15
C ASN A 117 -8.25 23.02 4.90
N GLU A 118 -7.48 23.71 4.06
CA GLU A 118 -6.11 23.29 3.70
C GLU A 118 -5.13 23.35 4.88
N ASN A 119 -5.42 24.18 5.90
CA ASN A 119 -4.51 24.43 7.01
C ASN A 119 -4.64 23.43 8.19
N ARG A 120 -5.68 22.60 8.20
CA ARG A 120 -5.91 21.61 9.27
C ARG A 120 -6.15 20.23 8.69
N ILE A 121 -5.33 19.28 9.10
CA ILE A 121 -5.38 17.88 8.62
C ILE A 121 -6.72 17.20 8.99
N ILE A 122 -7.28 17.59 10.14
CA ILE A 122 -8.51 17.02 10.68
C ILE A 122 -9.79 17.66 10.16
N ASP A 123 -9.72 18.83 9.52
CA ASP A 123 -10.90 19.49 8.95
C ASP A 123 -11.28 18.81 7.63
N LYS A 124 -11.87 17.64 7.74
CA LYS A 124 -12.31 16.80 6.62
C LYS A 124 -13.74 16.38 6.79
N LYS A 125 -14.41 16.17 5.67
CA LYS A 125 -15.78 15.68 5.57
C LYS A 125 -15.78 14.33 4.87
N ILE A 126 -16.60 13.40 5.35
CA ILE A 126 -16.82 12.13 4.67
C ILE A 126 -17.64 12.41 3.41
N LYS A 127 -17.11 12.05 2.26
CA LYS A 127 -17.74 12.21 0.95
C LYS A 127 -18.43 10.93 0.50
N SER A 128 -17.78 9.81 0.72
CA SER A 128 -18.30 8.48 0.41
C SER A 128 -17.72 7.43 1.34
N ILE A 129 -18.35 6.26 1.36
CA ILE A 129 -17.80 5.05 1.97
C ILE A 129 -17.88 3.92 0.95
N SER A 130 -16.78 3.21 0.79
CA SER A 130 -16.72 1.97 0.03
C SER A 130 -16.59 0.79 0.97
N ILE A 131 -17.29 -0.31 0.65
CA ILE A 131 -17.35 -1.51 1.48
C ILE A 131 -17.14 -2.73 0.58
N TYR A 132 -16.27 -3.64 0.99
CA TYR A 132 -16.02 -4.86 0.23
C TYR A 132 -16.57 -6.09 0.96
N ASN A 133 -17.20 -6.96 0.18
CA ASN A 133 -17.70 -8.25 0.62
C ASN A 133 -16.92 -9.37 -0.06
N ASN A 134 -16.08 -10.09 0.70
CA ASN A 134 -15.24 -11.18 0.20
C ASN A 134 -16.06 -12.34 -0.39
N GLU A 135 -17.22 -12.68 0.18
CA GLU A 135 -18.01 -13.84 -0.26
C GLU A 135 -18.69 -13.60 -1.61
N SER A 136 -19.30 -12.44 -1.80
CA SER A 136 -19.92 -12.07 -3.07
C SER A 136 -18.94 -11.51 -4.10
N ASN A 137 -17.69 -11.26 -3.70
CA ASN A 137 -16.67 -10.56 -4.50
C ASN A 137 -17.20 -9.24 -5.05
N GLU A 138 -17.85 -8.45 -4.20
CA GLU A 138 -18.52 -7.21 -4.56
C GLU A 138 -17.99 -6.03 -3.73
N ALA A 139 -17.65 -4.94 -4.40
CA ALA A 139 -17.34 -3.66 -3.78
C ALA A 139 -18.54 -2.73 -3.95
N THR A 140 -19.10 -2.27 -2.82
CA THR A 140 -20.21 -1.33 -2.79
C THR A 140 -19.69 0.08 -2.57
N TYR A 141 -20.03 1.00 -3.46
CA TYR A 141 -19.71 2.43 -3.39
C TYR A 141 -20.94 3.23 -2.98
N ILE A 142 -20.92 3.82 -1.78
CA ILE A 142 -22.01 4.60 -1.23
C ILE A 142 -21.56 6.06 -1.21
N TYR A 143 -22.17 6.89 -2.04
CA TYR A 143 -21.76 8.26 -2.30
C TYR A 143 -22.89 9.27 -2.03
N ASN A 144 -22.56 10.55 -1.97
CA ASN A 144 -23.49 11.63 -1.67
C ASN A 144 -24.23 11.44 -0.32
N ILE A 145 -23.54 10.85 0.67
CA ILE A 145 -24.11 10.67 2.00
C ILE A 145 -23.96 11.98 2.78
N GLU A 146 -25.07 12.54 3.21
CA GLU A 146 -25.05 13.62 4.19
C GLU A 146 -24.48 13.11 5.53
N GLU A 147 -23.66 13.94 6.21
CA GLU A 147 -23.00 13.59 7.46
C GLU A 147 -23.97 13.03 8.52
N LYS A 148 -25.12 13.66 8.68
CA LYS A 148 -26.17 13.19 9.59
C LYS A 148 -26.63 11.78 9.24
N LYS A 149 -26.85 11.48 7.96
CA LYS A 149 -27.26 10.18 7.48
C LYS A 149 -26.17 9.14 7.63
N PHE A 150 -24.89 9.53 7.42
CA PHE A 150 -23.76 8.67 7.72
C PHE A 150 -23.75 8.24 9.18
N ILE A 151 -23.90 9.19 10.11
CA ILE A 151 -23.94 8.90 11.55
C ILE A 151 -25.10 7.98 11.88
N GLU A 152 -26.33 8.29 11.42
CA GLU A 152 -27.54 7.48 11.65
C GLU A 152 -27.35 6.03 11.21
N ASN A 153 -26.73 5.80 10.07
CA ASN A 153 -26.57 4.48 9.49
C ASN A 153 -25.37 3.70 10.05
N PHE A 154 -24.22 4.34 10.22
CA PHE A 154 -22.96 3.63 10.46
C PHE A 154 -22.46 3.71 11.91
N LYS A 155 -22.99 4.61 12.76
CA LYS A 155 -22.55 4.73 14.15
C LYS A 155 -22.59 3.39 14.88
N THR A 156 -23.70 2.65 14.79
CA THR A 156 -23.86 1.36 15.46
C THR A 156 -22.91 0.28 14.95
N ILE A 157 -22.41 0.42 13.72
CA ILE A 157 -21.40 -0.49 13.14
C ILE A 157 -20.03 -0.18 13.69
N PHE A 158 -19.65 1.11 13.67
CA PHE A 158 -18.31 1.50 14.13
C PHE A 158 -18.13 1.34 15.64
N GLU A 159 -19.15 1.56 16.44
CA GLU A 159 -19.12 1.44 17.91
C GLU A 159 -19.30 0.01 18.44
N ASP A 160 -19.71 -0.95 17.60
CA ASP A 160 -19.90 -2.34 18.05
C ASP A 160 -18.53 -3.05 18.16
N GLU A 161 -18.18 -3.47 19.39
CA GLU A 161 -16.95 -4.21 19.69
C GLU A 161 -16.90 -5.62 19.06
N ASN A 162 -18.06 -6.18 18.67
CA ASN A 162 -18.14 -7.48 18.04
C ASN A 162 -17.94 -7.43 16.51
N ILE A 163 -17.93 -6.23 15.92
CA ILE A 163 -17.72 -6.05 14.50
C ILE A 163 -16.25 -5.65 14.26
N LYS A 164 -15.53 -6.45 13.52
CA LYS A 164 -14.14 -6.18 13.12
C LYS A 164 -14.10 -5.06 12.08
N LYS A 165 -13.32 -4.01 12.33
CA LYS A 165 -13.03 -2.94 11.37
C LYS A 165 -11.72 -3.25 10.67
N ILE A 166 -11.76 -3.28 9.35
CA ILE A 166 -10.67 -3.70 8.48
C ILE A 166 -10.48 -2.61 7.42
N GLY A 167 -9.26 -2.11 7.28
CA GLY A 167 -8.99 -1.04 6.33
C GLY A 167 -7.49 -0.82 6.05
N TYR A 168 -7.19 0.37 5.57
CA TYR A 168 -5.85 0.83 5.28
C TYR A 168 -5.67 2.26 5.77
N ASP A 169 -4.61 2.53 6.57
CA ASP A 169 -4.28 3.84 7.16
C ASP A 169 -5.43 4.45 7.98
N LEU A 170 -6.03 3.63 8.85
CA LEU A 170 -7.25 3.93 9.59
C LEU A 170 -7.09 5.04 10.65
N GLY A 171 -5.87 5.55 10.88
CA GLY A 171 -5.62 6.56 11.90
C GLY A 171 -6.39 7.87 11.67
N ILE A 172 -6.50 8.31 10.40
CA ILE A 172 -7.25 9.52 10.04
C ILE A 172 -8.74 9.26 10.16
N ASP A 173 -9.22 8.12 9.67
CA ASP A 173 -10.62 7.72 9.77
C ASP A 173 -11.10 7.69 11.23
N TYR A 174 -10.25 7.14 12.13
CA TYR A 174 -10.51 7.12 13.56
C TYR A 174 -10.73 8.54 14.13
N VAL A 175 -9.85 9.48 13.79
CA VAL A 175 -9.98 10.87 14.26
C VAL A 175 -11.25 11.53 13.73
N ILE A 176 -11.55 11.38 12.43
CA ILE A 176 -12.75 11.97 11.82
C ILE A 176 -14.02 11.37 12.42
N LEU A 177 -14.08 10.06 12.61
CA LEU A 177 -15.23 9.42 13.23
C LEU A 177 -15.47 9.93 14.67
N LYS A 178 -14.39 10.15 15.44
CA LYS A 178 -14.49 10.74 16.79
C LYS A 178 -15.01 12.18 16.77
N GLU A 179 -14.60 12.99 15.82
CA GLU A 179 -15.12 14.36 15.64
C GLU A 179 -16.63 14.34 15.35
N LEU A 180 -17.12 13.29 14.67
CA LEU A 180 -18.55 13.07 14.42
C LEU A 180 -19.31 12.45 15.60
N GLY A 181 -18.66 12.25 16.75
CA GLY A 181 -19.26 11.62 17.93
C GLY A 181 -19.47 10.13 17.78
N ILE A 182 -18.67 9.47 16.96
CA ILE A 182 -18.59 8.01 16.80
C ILE A 182 -17.31 7.54 17.46
N GLU A 183 -17.39 6.56 18.39
CA GLU A 183 -16.21 5.96 19.05
C GLU A 183 -15.88 4.60 18.45
N PRO A 184 -14.98 4.52 17.44
CA PRO A 184 -14.71 3.25 16.76
C PRO A 184 -14.11 2.22 17.71
N GLN A 185 -14.69 1.02 17.71
CA GLN A 185 -14.25 -0.12 18.49
C GLN A 185 -13.77 -1.24 17.59
N ASN A 186 -12.91 -2.12 18.12
CA ASN A 186 -12.40 -3.31 17.45
C ASN A 186 -11.81 -3.02 16.04
N ILE A 187 -10.83 -2.09 16.00
CA ILE A 187 -9.99 -1.92 14.80
C ILE A 187 -9.11 -3.18 14.72
N PHE A 188 -9.51 -4.10 13.86
CA PHE A 188 -8.93 -5.44 13.81
C PHE A 188 -7.72 -5.52 12.91
N PHE A 189 -7.76 -4.83 11.76
CA PHE A 189 -6.70 -4.91 10.77
C PHE A 189 -6.54 -3.59 10.02
N ASP A 190 -5.30 -3.14 9.93
CA ASP A 190 -4.86 -2.03 9.10
C ASP A 190 -3.71 -2.51 8.21
N ALA A 191 -3.92 -2.54 6.90
CA ALA A 191 -2.94 -3.07 5.94
C ALA A 191 -1.62 -2.27 5.92
N LYS A 192 -1.63 -0.97 6.24
CA LYS A 192 -0.42 -0.15 6.32
C LYS A 192 0.42 -0.51 7.55
N ILE A 193 -0.24 -0.72 8.69
CA ILE A 193 0.43 -1.15 9.93
C ILE A 193 0.96 -2.57 9.76
N ALA A 194 0.15 -3.47 9.17
CA ALA A 194 0.58 -4.83 8.88
C ALA A 194 1.82 -4.88 7.97
N GLU A 195 1.90 -4.03 6.93
CA GLU A 195 3.10 -3.93 6.09
C GLU A 195 4.29 -3.39 6.89
N TYR A 196 4.09 -2.42 7.77
CA TYR A 196 5.18 -1.91 8.61
C TYR A 196 5.75 -2.99 9.52
N ASP A 197 4.90 -3.84 10.12
CA ASP A 197 5.34 -4.96 10.96
C ASP A 197 6.09 -6.03 10.14
N LEU A 198 5.64 -6.31 8.91
CA LEU A 198 6.29 -7.27 8.00
C LEU A 198 7.57 -6.74 7.37
N ASN A 199 7.64 -5.44 7.11
CA ASN A 199 8.76 -4.77 6.44
C ASN A 199 8.87 -3.31 6.86
N PRO A 200 9.57 -3.00 7.97
CA PRO A 200 9.70 -1.63 8.48
C PRO A 200 10.36 -0.63 7.52
N THR A 201 11.02 -1.10 6.47
CA THR A 201 11.67 -0.24 5.47
C THR A 201 10.77 0.10 4.29
N SER A 202 9.59 -0.53 4.20
CA SER A 202 8.58 -0.24 3.18
C SER A 202 7.97 1.15 3.40
N LYS A 203 7.65 1.85 2.31
CA LYS A 203 6.82 3.07 2.41
C LYS A 203 5.38 2.76 2.77
N GLY A 204 4.96 1.51 2.60
CA GLY A 204 3.64 1.04 2.96
C GLY A 204 2.50 1.66 2.14
N THR A 205 2.76 2.15 0.91
CA THR A 205 1.68 2.64 0.06
C THR A 205 0.82 1.48 -0.42
N LEU A 206 -0.49 1.69 -0.55
CA LEU A 206 -1.40 0.62 -0.97
C LEU A 206 -1.02 0.05 -2.34
N GLN A 207 -0.55 0.90 -3.26
CA GLN A 207 -0.02 0.51 -4.57
C GLN A 207 1.16 -0.47 -4.45
N GLU A 208 2.15 -0.15 -3.60
CA GLU A 208 3.31 -1.03 -3.39
C GLU A 208 2.91 -2.37 -2.77
N ILE A 209 2.02 -2.32 -1.78
CA ILE A 209 1.52 -3.51 -1.08
C ILE A 209 0.71 -4.39 -2.05
N SER A 210 -0.17 -3.80 -2.86
CA SER A 210 -0.99 -4.54 -3.81
C SER A 210 -0.16 -5.25 -4.89
N ILE A 211 0.85 -4.58 -5.44
CA ILE A 211 1.77 -5.21 -6.40
C ILE A 211 2.56 -6.34 -5.73
N LYS A 212 3.09 -6.08 -4.52
CA LYS A 212 3.94 -7.03 -3.80
C LYS A 212 3.23 -8.34 -3.45
N TYR A 213 2.01 -8.27 -2.95
CA TYR A 213 1.31 -9.43 -2.41
C TYR A 213 0.25 -10.01 -3.33
N LEU A 214 -0.36 -9.19 -4.19
CA LEU A 214 -1.49 -9.59 -5.04
C LEU A 214 -1.16 -9.61 -6.53
N ASP A 215 -0.07 -9.00 -6.94
CA ASP A 215 0.28 -8.74 -8.34
C ASP A 215 -0.79 -7.89 -9.05
N ILE A 216 -1.35 -6.92 -8.31
CA ILE A 216 -2.36 -5.98 -8.79
C ILE A 216 -1.73 -4.59 -8.82
N ASP A 217 -1.72 -3.97 -10.00
CA ASP A 217 -1.32 -2.59 -10.22
C ASP A 217 -2.58 -1.72 -10.24
N ILE A 218 -2.80 -0.95 -9.15
CA ILE A 218 -3.98 -0.09 -9.00
C ILE A 218 -3.99 1.00 -10.07
N ASP A 219 -2.83 1.57 -10.40
CA ASP A 219 -2.71 2.63 -11.40
C ASP A 219 -3.09 2.07 -12.80
N GLU A 220 -2.61 0.86 -13.15
CA GLU A 220 -2.98 0.17 -14.40
C GLU A 220 -4.49 -0.13 -14.47
N TYR A 221 -5.09 -0.56 -13.35
CA TYR A 221 -6.54 -0.76 -13.26
C TYR A 221 -7.31 0.53 -13.54
N LEU A 222 -6.89 1.63 -12.91
CA LEU A 222 -7.56 2.93 -13.07
C LEU A 222 -7.39 3.48 -14.49
N GLU A 223 -6.22 3.32 -15.10
CA GLU A 223 -6.00 3.68 -16.51
C GLU A 223 -6.94 2.89 -17.44
N ALA A 224 -7.07 1.58 -17.23
CA ALA A 224 -7.96 0.73 -18.04
C ALA A 224 -9.43 1.15 -17.92
N LYS A 225 -9.89 1.48 -16.70
CA LYS A 225 -11.29 1.86 -16.46
C LYS A 225 -11.63 3.29 -16.89
N THR A 226 -10.69 4.22 -16.81
CA THR A 226 -10.95 5.64 -17.08
C THR A 226 -10.46 6.14 -18.44
N GLY A 227 -9.67 5.32 -19.16
CA GLY A 227 -9.09 5.67 -20.47
C GLY A 227 -8.07 6.81 -20.42
N LYS A 228 -7.65 7.26 -19.23
CA LYS A 228 -6.67 8.34 -19.04
C LYS A 228 -5.34 7.73 -18.58
N LYS A 229 -4.30 7.87 -19.39
CA LYS A 229 -2.92 7.67 -18.91
C LYS A 229 -2.59 8.80 -17.94
N ASP A 230 -2.19 8.47 -16.73
CA ASP A 230 -1.56 9.43 -15.84
C ASP A 230 -0.22 9.83 -16.48
N GLU A 231 -0.10 11.09 -16.93
CA GLU A 231 1.16 11.62 -17.41
C GLU A 231 2.17 11.56 -16.26
N GLY A 232 3.12 10.66 -16.39
CA GLY A 232 4.07 10.20 -15.39
C GLY A 232 4.69 11.29 -14.52
N ASN A 233 4.92 10.97 -13.24
CA ASN A 233 5.61 11.73 -12.19
C ASN A 233 4.77 12.70 -11.34
N LYS A 234 3.63 12.29 -10.87
CA LYS A 234 3.21 12.82 -9.55
C LYS A 234 3.08 11.63 -8.62
N GLN A 235 3.92 11.59 -7.58
CA GLN A 235 3.54 10.91 -6.35
C GLN A 235 2.07 11.21 -6.15
N ILE A 236 1.23 10.18 -6.13
CA ILE A 236 -0.12 10.33 -5.61
C ILE A 236 0.10 10.65 -4.13
N ASN A 237 0.39 11.91 -3.85
CA ASN A 237 0.19 12.43 -2.53
C ASN A 237 -1.32 12.37 -2.36
N LEU A 238 -1.78 11.59 -1.41
CA LEU A 238 -3.15 11.59 -0.92
C LEU A 238 -3.64 13.01 -0.59
N PHE A 239 -2.81 14.02 -0.81
CA PHE A 239 -2.92 15.42 -0.46
C PHE A 239 -2.90 16.40 -1.63
N ASP A 240 -2.73 15.98 -2.90
CA ASP A 240 -2.69 16.91 -4.04
C ASP A 240 -4.07 17.14 -4.66
N THR A 241 -4.54 18.34 -4.35
CA THR A 241 -5.43 19.30 -5.06
C THR A 241 -6.28 18.80 -6.23
N VAL A 242 -7.58 18.91 -5.98
CA VAL A 242 -8.67 19.39 -6.85
C VAL A 242 -8.28 19.60 -8.33
N LYS A 243 -8.36 18.54 -9.12
CA LYS A 243 -8.86 18.58 -10.48
C LYS A 243 -10.22 17.91 -10.45
N GLU A 244 -11.21 18.44 -11.17
CA GLU A 244 -12.53 17.87 -11.30
C GLU A 244 -12.40 16.38 -11.67
N LYS A 245 -12.45 15.52 -10.65
CA LYS A 245 -12.56 14.09 -10.82
C LYS A 245 -13.99 13.86 -11.33
N THR A 246 -14.14 13.29 -12.49
CA THR A 246 -15.45 12.82 -12.93
C THR A 246 -15.97 11.78 -11.94
N GLU A 247 -17.27 11.75 -11.66
CA GLU A 247 -17.90 10.81 -10.70
C GLU A 247 -17.50 9.36 -10.98
N ASP A 248 -17.36 8.98 -12.23
CA ASP A 248 -16.89 7.65 -12.63
C ASP A 248 -15.46 7.33 -12.15
N LYS A 249 -14.54 8.29 -12.15
CA LYS A 249 -13.16 8.04 -11.68
C LYS A 249 -13.13 7.72 -10.19
N ASN A 250 -13.89 8.45 -9.39
CA ASN A 250 -13.95 8.23 -7.94
C ASN A 250 -14.45 6.82 -7.59
N LYS A 251 -15.52 6.37 -8.24
CA LYS A 251 -16.07 5.03 -8.04
C LYS A 251 -15.01 3.94 -8.21
N TYR A 252 -14.27 3.96 -9.32
CA TYR A 252 -13.24 2.95 -9.59
C TYR A 252 -12.08 3.04 -8.60
N GLU A 253 -11.66 4.25 -8.24
CA GLU A 253 -10.58 4.48 -7.26
C GLU A 253 -10.97 3.94 -5.88
N GLU A 254 -12.16 4.27 -5.39
CA GLU A 254 -12.63 3.87 -4.07
C GLU A 254 -12.93 2.37 -3.97
N THR A 255 -13.46 1.78 -5.03
CA THR A 255 -13.81 0.35 -5.03
C THR A 255 -12.61 -0.57 -5.17
N ILE A 256 -11.59 -0.20 -5.97
CA ILE A 256 -10.35 -0.98 -6.04
C ILE A 256 -9.59 -0.98 -4.71
N ILE A 257 -9.62 0.12 -3.97
CA ILE A 257 -9.00 0.22 -2.65
C ILE A 257 -9.57 -0.84 -1.70
N VAL A 258 -10.89 -0.90 -1.53
CA VAL A 258 -11.52 -1.86 -0.60
C VAL A 258 -11.37 -3.31 -1.07
N TYR A 259 -11.40 -3.55 -2.38
CA TYR A 259 -11.10 -4.86 -2.96
C TYR A 259 -9.68 -5.32 -2.60
N VAL A 260 -8.68 -4.48 -2.81
CA VAL A 260 -7.28 -4.76 -2.47
C VAL A 260 -7.13 -5.03 -0.97
N ILE A 261 -7.72 -4.21 -0.10
CA ILE A 261 -7.71 -4.41 1.35
C ILE A 261 -8.28 -5.79 1.72
N GLY A 262 -9.43 -6.15 1.14
CA GLY A 262 -10.06 -7.44 1.38
C GLY A 262 -9.19 -8.63 0.97
N LYS A 263 -8.50 -8.53 -0.17
CA LYS A 263 -7.58 -9.58 -0.64
C LYS A 263 -6.27 -9.65 0.13
N LEU A 264 -5.81 -8.53 0.70
CA LEU A 264 -4.60 -8.49 1.54
C LEU A 264 -4.82 -9.12 2.91
N LEU A 265 -6.02 -9.06 3.46
CA LEU A 265 -6.35 -9.46 4.83
C LEU A 265 -5.78 -10.86 5.17
N GLU A 266 -6.22 -11.89 4.47
CA GLU A 266 -5.81 -13.28 4.75
C GLU A 266 -4.31 -13.50 4.54
N ILE A 267 -3.75 -12.91 3.47
CA ILE A 267 -2.34 -13.08 3.12
C ILE A 267 -1.44 -12.46 4.19
N MET A 268 -1.78 -11.24 4.64
CA MET A 268 -0.94 -10.53 5.59
C MET A 268 -1.11 -11.06 7.01
N ILE A 269 -2.31 -11.47 7.42
CA ILE A 269 -2.52 -12.14 8.71
C ILE A 269 -1.67 -13.41 8.79
N LYS A 270 -1.72 -14.26 7.77
CA LYS A 270 -0.91 -15.48 7.74
C LYS A 270 0.58 -15.17 7.87
N LYS A 271 1.09 -14.17 7.17
CA LYS A 271 2.51 -13.76 7.26
C LYS A 271 2.88 -13.20 8.63
N LEU A 272 1.99 -12.46 9.26
CA LEU A 272 2.19 -11.94 10.62
C LEU A 272 2.20 -13.06 11.67
N GLU A 273 1.41 -14.12 11.48
CA GLU A 273 1.43 -15.30 12.33
C GLU A 273 2.75 -16.08 12.18
N GLU A 274 3.26 -16.21 10.95
CA GLU A 274 4.57 -16.83 10.68
C GLU A 274 5.75 -16.08 11.33
N LEU A 275 5.64 -14.78 11.58
CA LEU A 275 6.66 -13.99 12.29
C LEU A 275 6.65 -14.20 13.81
N LYS A 276 5.56 -14.71 14.38
CA LYS A 276 5.44 -14.97 15.82
C LYS A 276 5.96 -16.33 16.25
N THR A 277 6.25 -17.19 15.30
CA THR A 277 6.81 -18.55 15.50
C THR A 277 8.30 -18.58 15.26
#